data_a547f673034c944d86a849d2000a61b3
#
_entry.id   a547f673034c944d86a849d2000a61b3
#
_cell.length_a   1.000
_cell.length_b   1.000
_cell.length_c   1.000
_cell.angle_alpha   90.00
_cell.angle_beta   90.00
_cell.angle_gamma   90.00
#
_symmetry.space_group_name_H-M   'P 1'
#
loop_
_entity.id
_entity.type
_entity.pdbx_description
1 polymer ?
#
loop_
_entity_poly.entity_id
_entity_poly.type
_entity_poly.pdbx_seq_one_letter_code
_entity_poly.pdbx_strand_id
1 'polypeptide(L)'
;LAMLAAPETLPLFLRKYQRRQIKQYRRREPVYKGAGDIICCLDESGSTAGECAAWGKAVALTLLDIAESEGRKFALIHFSGPGRFQTDLFLPKQATVEDKLRAAEIFIDGGTDFCTPMNEALRLMKEEGFDNADIVFISDGECALSQEYIPKLQNEQVKRRFTITGI
;
A
#
# COMPACT_ATOMS: atom_id res chain seq x y z
N LEU A 1 -14.53 23.23 7.67
CA LEU A 1 -14.69 23.36 6.20
C LEU A 1 -16.15 23.65 5.79
N ALA A 2 -17.17 23.04 6.42
CA ALA A 2 -18.57 23.27 6.09
C ALA A 2 -18.98 24.76 6.17
N MET A 3 -18.43 25.53 7.11
CA MET A 3 -18.72 26.97 7.24
C MET A 3 -18.09 27.84 6.14
N LEU A 4 -17.12 27.33 5.38
CA LEU A 4 -16.51 28.00 4.22
C LEU A 4 -17.31 27.77 2.93
N ALA A 5 -18.10 26.71 2.88
CA ALA A 5 -18.84 26.29 1.69
C ALA A 5 -20.16 27.07 1.47
N ALA A 6 -20.68 27.75 2.50
CA ALA A 6 -21.91 28.51 2.41
C ALA A 6 -21.63 30.03 2.61
N PRO A 7 -21.94 30.89 1.62
CA PRO A 7 -21.69 32.33 1.71
C PRO A 7 -22.29 32.99 2.96
N GLU A 8 -23.41 32.50 3.42
CA GLU A 8 -24.14 33.00 4.60
C GLU A 8 -23.39 32.79 5.92
N THR A 9 -22.51 31.77 5.99
CA THR A 9 -21.75 31.42 7.19
C THR A 9 -20.32 31.96 7.17
N LEU A 10 -19.88 32.54 6.07
CA LEU A 10 -18.53 33.10 5.92
C LEU A 10 -18.22 34.21 6.94
N PRO A 11 -19.11 35.19 7.21
CA PRO A 11 -18.82 36.21 8.22
C PRO A 11 -18.65 35.63 9.63
N LEU A 12 -19.43 34.61 9.97
CA LEU A 12 -19.32 33.92 11.24
C LEU A 12 -18.01 33.13 11.35
N PHE A 13 -17.59 32.52 10.25
CA PHE A 13 -16.29 31.82 10.17
C PHE A 13 -15.14 32.81 10.40
N LEU A 14 -15.12 33.94 9.67
CA LEU A 14 -14.07 34.96 9.79
C LEU A 14 -13.99 35.53 11.21
N ARG A 15 -15.13 35.80 11.86
CA ARG A 15 -15.19 36.28 13.25
C ARG A 15 -14.60 35.23 14.22
N LYS A 16 -14.92 33.96 14.05
CA LYS A 16 -14.36 32.87 14.87
C LYS A 16 -12.89 32.66 14.63
N TYR A 17 -12.45 32.81 13.38
CA TYR A 17 -11.04 32.74 13.00
C TYR A 17 -10.20 33.82 13.69
N GLN A 18 -10.61 35.09 13.57
CA GLN A 18 -9.96 36.22 14.23
C GLN A 18 -9.86 36.06 15.76
N ARG A 19 -10.90 35.49 16.36
CA ARG A 19 -10.95 35.24 17.83
C ARG A 19 -10.28 33.94 18.25
N ARG A 20 -9.64 33.19 17.35
CA ARG A 20 -9.05 31.87 17.59
C ARG A 20 -10.03 30.86 18.20
N GLN A 21 -11.32 30.98 17.89
CA GLN A 21 -12.42 30.15 18.43
C GLN A 21 -12.89 29.06 17.45
N ILE A 22 -12.12 28.82 16.37
CA ILE A 22 -12.43 27.70 15.47
C ILE A 22 -12.08 26.41 16.17
N LYS A 23 -13.10 25.61 16.45
CA LYS A 23 -12.92 24.25 16.93
C LYS A 23 -12.58 23.35 15.76
N GLN A 24 -11.40 22.78 15.74
CA GLN A 24 -11.08 21.67 14.86
C GLN A 24 -11.57 20.37 15.48
N TYR A 25 -12.35 19.60 14.73
CA TYR A 25 -12.60 18.21 15.09
C TYR A 25 -11.27 17.46 14.90
N ARG A 26 -10.61 17.14 15.98
CA ARG A 26 -9.51 16.17 15.98
C ARG A 26 -10.18 14.80 15.96
N ARG A 27 -10.41 14.24 14.77
CA ARG A 27 -10.80 12.85 14.64
C ARG A 27 -9.64 12.02 15.16
N ARG A 28 -9.75 11.50 16.36
CA ARG A 28 -8.86 10.46 16.85
C ARG A 28 -9.33 9.18 16.17
N GLU A 29 -8.86 8.94 14.98
CA GLU A 29 -8.89 7.58 14.48
C GLU A 29 -7.93 6.78 15.35
N PRO A 30 -8.35 5.61 15.87
CA PRO A 30 -7.38 4.73 16.48
C PRO A 30 -6.35 4.43 15.39
N VAL A 31 -5.12 4.88 15.58
CA VAL A 31 -4.00 4.42 14.77
C VAL A 31 -3.84 2.97 15.20
N TYR A 32 -4.44 2.06 14.45
CA TYR A 32 -4.06 0.67 14.52
C TYR A 32 -2.61 0.65 14.07
N LYS A 33 -1.67 0.51 14.99
CA LYS A 33 -0.31 0.12 14.63
C LYS A 33 -0.49 -1.22 13.95
N GLY A 34 -0.25 -1.28 12.66
CA GLY A 34 -0.25 -2.52 11.92
C GLY A 34 0.68 -3.48 12.67
N ALA A 35 0.08 -4.50 13.29
CA ALA A 35 0.83 -5.50 14.04
C ALA A 35 1.07 -6.75 13.17
N GLY A 36 0.52 -6.75 11.95
CA GLY A 36 0.62 -7.86 11.00
C GLY A 36 1.86 -7.77 10.11
N ASP A 37 2.07 -8.82 9.34
CA ASP A 37 3.12 -8.85 8.31
C ASP A 37 2.87 -7.80 7.21
N ILE A 38 3.86 -7.51 6.37
CA ILE A 38 3.74 -6.53 5.29
C ILE A 38 3.84 -7.24 3.94
N ILE A 39 2.89 -6.97 3.05
CA ILE A 39 2.95 -7.39 1.65
C ILE A 39 2.99 -6.12 0.80
N CYS A 40 4.11 -5.88 0.13
CA CYS A 40 4.30 -4.75 -0.77
C CYS A 40 4.11 -5.22 -2.21
N CYS A 41 3.13 -4.64 -2.91
CA CYS A 41 2.91 -4.85 -4.34
C CYS A 41 3.52 -3.67 -5.09
N LEU A 42 4.58 -3.90 -5.86
CA LEU A 42 5.32 -2.87 -6.60
C LEU A 42 5.07 -3.01 -8.09
N ASP A 43 4.51 -1.97 -8.67
CA ASP A 43 4.24 -1.87 -10.10
C ASP A 43 5.55 -1.65 -10.88
N GLU A 44 5.84 -2.61 -11.75
CA GLU A 44 7.01 -2.63 -12.63
C GLU A 44 6.57 -2.61 -14.10
N SER A 45 5.44 -1.96 -14.39
CA SER A 45 4.93 -1.76 -15.76
C SER A 45 5.76 -0.73 -16.51
N GLY A 46 5.64 -0.70 -17.83
CA GLY A 46 6.40 0.21 -18.68
C GLY A 46 6.15 1.69 -18.39
N SER A 47 4.94 2.08 -17.90
CA SER A 47 4.61 3.45 -17.51
C SER A 47 5.37 3.93 -16.27
N THR A 48 5.74 3.02 -15.37
CA THR A 48 6.50 3.34 -14.15
C THR A 48 8.00 3.45 -14.38
N ALA A 49 8.52 3.16 -15.57
CA ALA A 49 9.94 3.16 -15.86
C ALA A 49 10.66 4.47 -15.48
N GLY A 50 11.93 4.37 -15.08
CA GLY A 50 12.77 5.51 -14.74
C GLY A 50 12.62 6.00 -13.30
N GLU A 51 12.33 7.28 -13.09
CA GLU A 51 12.27 7.89 -11.74
C GLU A 51 11.16 7.31 -10.87
N CYS A 52 10.00 6.98 -11.45
CA CYS A 52 8.89 6.36 -10.73
C CYS A 52 9.28 4.98 -10.20
N ALA A 53 9.92 4.13 -11.01
CA ALA A 53 10.42 2.83 -10.58
C ALA A 53 11.46 2.97 -9.46
N ALA A 54 12.41 3.89 -9.61
CA ALA A 54 13.43 4.15 -8.60
C ALA A 54 12.82 4.59 -7.26
N TRP A 55 11.83 5.48 -7.32
CA TRP A 55 11.10 5.93 -6.14
C TRP A 55 10.30 4.79 -5.50
N GLY A 56 9.56 4.02 -6.29
CA GLY A 56 8.79 2.88 -5.80
C GLY A 56 9.66 1.84 -5.10
N LYS A 57 10.82 1.53 -5.68
CA LYS A 57 11.82 0.64 -5.07
C LYS A 57 12.39 1.17 -3.77
N ALA A 58 12.69 2.47 -3.71
CA ALA A 58 13.15 3.10 -2.46
C ALA A 58 12.10 3.01 -1.35
N VAL A 59 10.82 3.21 -1.67
CA VAL A 59 9.71 3.04 -0.72
C VAL A 59 9.60 1.57 -0.29
N ALA A 60 9.62 0.62 -1.23
CA ALA A 60 9.54 -0.81 -0.93
C ALA A 60 10.68 -1.29 -0.01
N LEU A 61 11.91 -0.88 -0.29
CA LEU A 61 13.07 -1.20 0.56
C LEU A 61 12.99 -0.54 1.94
N THR A 62 12.45 0.66 2.03
CA THR A 62 12.19 1.33 3.33
C THR A 62 11.15 0.56 4.15
N LEU A 63 10.10 0.06 3.51
CA LEU A 63 9.10 -0.79 4.17
C LEU A 63 9.70 -2.12 4.64
N LEU A 64 10.61 -2.71 3.87
CA LEU A 64 11.37 -3.89 4.28
C LEU A 64 12.23 -3.60 5.53
N ASP A 65 12.93 -2.47 5.57
CA ASP A 65 13.73 -2.08 6.74
C ASP A 65 12.86 -1.88 7.99
N ILE A 66 11.67 -1.30 7.83
CA ILE A 66 10.67 -1.17 8.90
C ILE A 66 10.22 -2.55 9.38
N ALA A 67 9.84 -3.45 8.47
CA ALA A 67 9.41 -4.81 8.80
C ALA A 67 10.51 -5.58 9.55
N GLU A 68 11.75 -5.48 9.09
CA GLU A 68 12.91 -6.08 9.75
C GLU A 68 13.13 -5.55 11.17
N SER A 69 13.03 -4.22 11.34
CA SER A 69 13.20 -3.58 12.66
C SER A 69 12.12 -3.99 13.65
N GLU A 70 10.91 -4.24 13.16
CA GLU A 70 9.76 -4.65 13.95
C GLU A 70 9.63 -6.18 14.10
N GLY A 71 10.49 -6.95 13.42
CA GLY A 71 10.45 -8.42 13.45
C GLY A 71 9.23 -9.01 12.75
N ARG A 72 8.75 -8.35 11.69
CA ARG A 72 7.62 -8.74 10.85
C ARG A 72 8.12 -9.45 9.58
N LYS A 73 7.35 -10.38 9.04
CA LYS A 73 7.60 -10.91 7.70
C LYS A 73 7.32 -9.81 6.67
N PHE A 74 8.06 -9.85 5.57
CA PHE A 74 7.87 -8.95 4.44
C PHE A 74 7.84 -9.75 3.14
N ALA A 75 6.87 -9.45 2.28
CA ALA A 75 6.82 -9.96 0.92
C ALA A 75 6.86 -8.78 -0.04
N LEU A 76 7.71 -8.86 -1.07
CA LEU A 76 7.73 -7.92 -2.17
C LEU A 76 7.25 -8.63 -3.42
N ILE A 77 6.13 -8.18 -3.97
CA ILE A 77 5.53 -8.68 -5.20
C ILE A 77 5.78 -7.65 -6.28
N HIS A 78 6.76 -7.89 -7.12
CA HIS A 78 6.96 -7.14 -8.36
C HIS A 78 5.92 -7.62 -9.36
N PHE A 79 5.16 -6.72 -9.98
CA PHE A 79 4.13 -7.11 -10.94
C PHE A 79 4.08 -6.17 -12.14
N SER A 80 3.49 -6.66 -13.24
CA SER A 80 3.17 -5.88 -14.43
C SER A 80 1.85 -6.38 -15.04
N GLY A 81 1.82 -6.82 -16.29
CA GLY A 81 0.64 -7.33 -16.97
C GLY A 81 0.10 -8.65 -16.38
N PRO A 82 -1.03 -9.15 -16.94
CA PRO A 82 -1.69 -10.34 -16.41
C PRO A 82 -0.77 -11.55 -16.27
N GLY A 83 -0.71 -12.12 -15.06
CA GLY A 83 0.10 -13.29 -14.74
C GLY A 83 1.62 -13.05 -14.70
N ARG A 84 2.08 -11.80 -14.86
CA ARG A 84 3.51 -11.45 -14.82
C ARG A 84 3.85 -10.85 -13.48
N PHE A 85 4.50 -11.63 -12.63
CA PHE A 85 4.95 -11.19 -11.31
C PHE A 85 6.14 -12.02 -10.84
N GLN A 86 6.87 -11.47 -9.89
CA GLN A 86 7.90 -12.14 -9.12
C GLN A 86 7.71 -11.80 -7.65
N THR A 87 7.89 -12.78 -6.77
CA THR A 87 7.72 -12.60 -5.33
C THR A 87 9.02 -12.91 -4.61
N ASP A 88 9.49 -11.97 -3.81
CA ASP A 88 10.59 -12.14 -2.89
C ASP A 88 10.06 -12.14 -1.45
N LEU A 89 10.42 -13.18 -0.67
CA LEU A 89 10.00 -13.37 0.72
C LEU A 89 11.16 -13.09 1.66
N PHE A 90 10.92 -12.27 2.66
CA PHE A 90 11.90 -11.92 3.68
C PHE A 90 11.37 -12.31 5.05
N LEU A 91 12.05 -13.24 5.69
CA LEU A 91 11.77 -13.62 7.07
C LEU A 91 12.38 -12.58 8.03
N PRO A 92 11.80 -12.40 9.22
CA PRO A 92 12.27 -11.41 10.18
C PRO A 92 13.76 -11.50 10.45
N LYS A 93 14.47 -10.40 10.29
CA LYS A 93 15.91 -10.26 10.55
C LYS A 93 16.83 -11.20 9.73
N GLN A 94 16.37 -11.60 8.56
CA GLN A 94 17.14 -12.50 7.67
C GLN A 94 17.48 -11.88 6.32
N ALA A 95 16.96 -10.69 5.99
CA ALA A 95 17.26 -10.03 4.72
C ALA A 95 18.72 -9.60 4.66
N THR A 96 19.45 -10.14 3.70
CA THR A 96 20.84 -9.73 3.43
C THR A 96 20.89 -8.50 2.52
N VAL A 97 22.05 -7.84 2.45
CA VAL A 97 22.26 -6.73 1.51
C VAL A 97 22.11 -7.21 0.07
N GLU A 98 22.60 -8.41 -0.22
CA GLU A 98 22.50 -9.06 -1.53
C GLU A 98 21.04 -9.31 -1.94
N ASP A 99 20.19 -9.73 -1.00
CA ASP A 99 18.76 -9.92 -1.26
C ASP A 99 18.07 -8.60 -1.58
N LYS A 100 18.40 -7.54 -0.85
CA LYS A 100 17.86 -6.18 -1.09
C LYS A 100 18.32 -5.63 -2.45
N LEU A 101 19.58 -5.84 -2.81
CA LEU A 101 20.10 -5.42 -4.11
C LEU A 101 19.41 -6.17 -5.25
N ARG A 102 19.30 -7.50 -5.13
CA ARG A 102 18.60 -8.32 -6.13
C ARG A 102 17.15 -7.84 -6.33
N ALA A 103 16.41 -7.60 -5.26
CA ALA A 103 15.04 -7.08 -5.34
C ALA A 103 15.00 -5.69 -5.99
N ALA A 104 15.98 -4.82 -5.74
CA ALA A 104 16.07 -3.50 -6.35
C ALA A 104 16.38 -3.52 -7.85
N GLU A 105 17.04 -4.58 -8.36
CA GLU A 105 17.44 -4.72 -9.76
C GLU A 105 16.30 -5.26 -10.65
N ILE A 106 15.26 -5.87 -10.07
CA ILE A 106 14.15 -6.43 -10.83
C ILE A 106 13.39 -5.32 -11.57
N PHE A 107 13.13 -5.54 -12.85
CA PHE A 107 12.21 -4.75 -13.65
C PHE A 107 11.53 -5.67 -14.69
N ILE A 108 10.21 -5.78 -14.63
CA ILE A 108 9.47 -6.78 -15.40
C ILE A 108 9.06 -6.22 -16.77
N ASP A 109 8.75 -4.91 -16.84
CA ASP A 109 8.20 -4.23 -18.03
C ASP A 109 6.85 -4.79 -18.49
N GLY A 110 6.15 -4.09 -19.35
CA GLY A 110 4.89 -4.51 -19.98
C GLY A 110 3.69 -3.68 -19.54
N GLY A 111 2.51 -4.29 -19.62
CA GLY A 111 1.25 -3.66 -19.18
C GLY A 111 1.05 -3.72 -17.67
N THR A 112 -0.17 -3.37 -17.22
CA THR A 112 -0.51 -3.34 -15.79
C THR A 112 -1.76 -4.18 -15.52
N ASP A 113 -1.71 -5.05 -14.51
CA ASP A 113 -2.88 -5.79 -14.00
C ASP A 113 -2.86 -5.88 -12.49
N PHE A 114 -3.83 -5.24 -11.84
CA PHE A 114 -3.94 -5.23 -10.38
C PHE A 114 -4.50 -6.52 -9.78
N CYS A 115 -5.18 -7.36 -10.59
CA CYS A 115 -5.69 -8.64 -10.09
C CYS A 115 -4.56 -9.63 -9.80
N THR A 116 -3.49 -9.60 -10.61
CA THR A 116 -2.34 -10.51 -10.46
C THR A 116 -1.69 -10.38 -9.07
N PRO A 117 -1.18 -9.20 -8.63
CA PRO A 117 -0.55 -9.06 -7.33
C PRO A 117 -1.52 -9.27 -6.17
N MET A 118 -2.81 -8.92 -6.31
CA MET A 118 -3.81 -9.17 -5.28
C MET A 118 -4.09 -10.66 -5.07
N ASN A 119 -4.16 -11.44 -6.15
CA ASN A 119 -4.30 -12.90 -6.03
C ASN A 119 -3.08 -13.53 -5.35
N GLU A 120 -1.87 -13.06 -5.68
CA GLU A 120 -0.65 -13.54 -5.05
C GLU A 120 -0.59 -13.15 -3.56
N ALA A 121 -0.95 -11.91 -3.21
CA ALA A 121 -1.04 -11.48 -1.81
C ALA A 121 -2.02 -12.36 -1.00
N LEU A 122 -3.19 -12.67 -1.57
CA LEU A 122 -4.16 -13.56 -0.93
C LEU A 122 -3.63 -15.00 -0.79
N ARG A 123 -2.82 -15.48 -1.76
CA ARG A 123 -2.15 -16.78 -1.69
C ARG A 123 -1.12 -16.79 -0.55
N LEU A 124 -0.28 -15.77 -0.44
CA LEU A 124 0.70 -15.65 0.64
C LEU A 124 0.05 -15.65 2.02
N MET A 125 -1.05 -14.94 2.19
CA MET A 125 -1.83 -14.95 3.44
C MET A 125 -2.38 -16.34 3.77
N LYS A 126 -2.71 -17.14 2.75
CA LYS A 126 -3.30 -18.47 2.94
C LYS A 126 -2.25 -19.55 3.19
N GLU A 127 -1.15 -19.51 2.44
CA GLU A 127 -0.20 -20.63 2.32
C GLU A 127 1.08 -20.39 3.10
N GLU A 128 1.52 -19.13 3.23
CA GLU A 128 2.78 -18.74 3.86
C GLU A 128 2.59 -18.12 5.26
N GLY A 129 1.34 -18.06 5.74
CA GLY A 129 1.02 -17.59 7.08
C GLY A 129 1.35 -16.11 7.29
N PHE A 130 1.01 -15.27 6.31
CA PHE A 130 1.03 -13.81 6.47
C PHE A 130 -0.25 -13.37 7.18
N ASP A 131 -0.21 -13.40 8.51
CA ASP A 131 -1.38 -13.13 9.33
C ASP A 131 -1.62 -11.63 9.55
N ASN A 132 -2.88 -11.20 9.39
CA ASN A 132 -3.30 -9.79 9.53
C ASN A 132 -2.40 -8.82 8.72
N ALA A 133 -1.96 -9.24 7.54
CA ALA A 133 -1.00 -8.48 6.76
C ALA A 133 -1.54 -7.12 6.33
N ASP A 134 -0.65 -6.13 6.32
CA ASP A 134 -0.92 -4.85 5.66
C ASP A 134 -0.43 -4.93 4.21
N ILE A 135 -1.32 -4.74 3.24
CA ILE A 135 -0.97 -4.67 1.83
C ILE A 135 -0.67 -3.21 1.48
N VAL A 136 0.54 -2.96 1.00
CA VAL A 136 0.93 -1.66 0.44
C VAL A 136 1.04 -1.80 -1.07
N PHE A 137 0.32 -0.95 -1.80
CA PHE A 137 0.25 -0.99 -3.25
C PHE A 137 0.92 0.26 -3.82
N ILE A 138 2.02 0.09 -4.54
CA ILE A 138 2.82 1.18 -5.14
C ILE A 138 2.62 1.12 -6.65
N SER A 139 1.98 2.13 -7.24
CA SER A 139 1.66 2.20 -8.68
C SER A 139 1.36 3.65 -9.07
N ASP A 140 1.50 3.97 -10.36
CA ASP A 140 1.05 5.23 -10.96
C ASP A 140 -0.49 5.33 -11.08
N GLY A 141 -1.21 4.25 -10.78
CA GLY A 141 -2.67 4.21 -10.78
C GLY A 141 -3.31 4.05 -12.16
N GLU A 142 -2.55 3.79 -13.23
CA GLU A 142 -3.05 3.65 -14.60
C GLU A 142 -3.75 2.30 -14.87
N CYS A 143 -4.39 1.71 -13.86
CA CYS A 143 -5.16 0.48 -13.98
C CYS A 143 -6.34 0.50 -13.01
N ALA A 144 -7.33 -0.37 -13.23
CA ALA A 144 -8.48 -0.52 -12.35
C ALA A 144 -8.79 -2.01 -12.12
N LEU A 145 -9.24 -2.33 -10.91
CA LEU A 145 -9.80 -3.64 -10.62
C LEU A 145 -11.14 -3.80 -11.33
N SER A 146 -11.41 -4.99 -11.86
CA SER A 146 -12.70 -5.28 -12.46
C SER A 146 -13.83 -5.21 -11.43
N GLN A 147 -15.01 -4.77 -11.84
CA GLN A 147 -16.17 -4.67 -10.94
C GLN A 147 -16.55 -6.02 -10.32
N GLU A 148 -16.29 -7.11 -11.00
CA GLU A 148 -16.54 -8.48 -10.52
C GLU A 148 -15.53 -8.92 -9.45
N TYR A 149 -14.30 -8.37 -9.50
CA TYR A 149 -13.24 -8.73 -8.55
C TYR A 149 -13.39 -8.02 -7.19
N ILE A 150 -13.95 -6.82 -7.18
CA ILE A 150 -14.09 -6.00 -5.96
C ILE A 150 -14.88 -6.71 -4.85
N PRO A 151 -16.06 -7.32 -5.09
CA PRO A 151 -16.79 -8.03 -4.03
C PRO A 151 -16.03 -9.23 -3.48
N LYS A 152 -15.28 -9.93 -4.33
CA LYS A 152 -14.43 -11.05 -3.91
C LYS A 152 -13.32 -10.58 -2.97
N LEU A 153 -12.65 -9.50 -3.32
CA LEU A 153 -11.58 -8.90 -2.51
C LEU A 153 -12.11 -8.42 -1.16
N GLN A 154 -13.26 -7.75 -1.14
CA GLN A 154 -13.92 -7.28 0.09
C GLN A 154 -14.29 -8.44 1.03
N ASN A 155 -14.80 -9.55 0.50
CA ASN A 155 -15.10 -10.73 1.30
C ASN A 155 -13.84 -11.34 1.94
N GLU A 156 -12.74 -11.42 1.19
CA GLU A 156 -11.47 -11.90 1.73
C GLU A 156 -10.89 -10.92 2.76
N GLN A 157 -11.04 -9.60 2.56
CA GLN A 157 -10.62 -8.59 3.50
C GLN A 157 -11.32 -8.73 4.86
N VAL A 158 -12.63 -8.94 4.87
CA VAL A 158 -13.39 -9.17 6.11
C VAL A 158 -12.95 -10.44 6.82
N LYS A 159 -12.72 -11.53 6.07
CA LYS A 159 -12.28 -12.80 6.64
C LYS A 159 -10.90 -12.75 7.26
N ARG A 160 -9.95 -12.08 6.61
CA ARG A 160 -8.52 -12.11 6.96
C ARG A 160 -8.05 -10.86 7.68
N ARG A 161 -8.92 -9.84 7.80
CA ARG A 161 -8.65 -8.58 8.50
C ARG A 161 -7.40 -7.84 8.03
N PHE A 162 -7.13 -7.84 6.72
CA PHE A 162 -6.03 -7.09 6.15
C PHE A 162 -6.47 -5.68 5.73
N THR A 163 -5.50 -4.77 5.66
CA THR A 163 -5.69 -3.43 5.10
C THR A 163 -5.01 -3.31 3.73
N ILE A 164 -5.50 -2.40 2.89
CA ILE A 164 -4.88 -2.06 1.61
C ILE A 164 -4.63 -0.55 1.62
N THR A 165 -3.38 -0.17 1.40
CA THR A 165 -2.96 1.23 1.29
C THR A 165 -2.31 1.43 -0.07
N GLY A 166 -2.83 2.36 -0.88
CA GLY A 166 -2.20 2.80 -2.14
C GLY A 166 -1.26 3.99 -1.92
N ILE A 167 -0.16 4.00 -2.62
CA ILE A 167 0.86 5.07 -2.64
C ILE A 167 1.17 5.42 -4.09
#